data_4bd306341b6f2f8f01f27f54b09f8966
#
_entry.id   4bd306341b6f2f8f01f27f54b09f8966
#
_cell.length_a   1.000
_cell.length_b   1.000
_cell.length_c   1.000
_cell.angle_alpha   90.00
_cell.angle_beta   90.00
_cell.angle_gamma   90.00
#
_symmetry.space_group_name_H-M   'P 1'
#
loop_
_entity.id
_entity.type
_entity.pdbx_description
1 polymer ?
#
loop_
_entity_poly.entity_id
_entity_poly.type
_entity_poly.pdbx_seq_one_letter_code
_entity_poly.pdbx_strand_id
1 'polypeptide(L)'
;MRFIKYVPLLFSLVQAKQVVQDWDITYVTTNRGLNQPPKRGVGVNNKLPIPVVRAELGDTLILNVRNSLDVPTSVHAHGIFQHGTNYYDGVPMVNGCGIAPGTNFTYEIPLQQSGTYWLHGHAAEQNFDGLQTPLIITDPNDPYQVDEEYLFAVDDWWPITINESLAILQQPGGLGTPFVYPPQTLINGVFGNLTKPVTFEPEKTYRIRLVSMMSLPLWEFAIDDHELYIVEVDGVLTKPKAVNVVRMAPAQRVSVLVRAKNTVAKNYQYHITVLDEYVPPIPGVYPAQFDGAVVYHPDAPMDIVQSIPSERFDELSIETLEYEPMLEADQSMFLNLTYGFTEEEIPFETINLISYQDSLVPSLFSALTTGERAINPITYGPQTNTRVLKYNEVVEMLFWSPTELPHPMHLHGHVFQIIERGLVNDTTGASRRRVPATGFSPLQRDTVHVTQGEYVIARFRANNPGVWNLHCHFSWHIGLGFNMLMVVGPRELQRTMRLPPAVVEQCRIQGIATHGNAAGHNSFNYMGAPDLPFLEAALPEAAAKLAAAGGSI
;
A
#
# COMPACT_ATOMS: atom_id res chain seq x y z
N MET A 1 -33.46 -50.84 7.85
CA MET A 1 -32.27 -50.48 8.59
C MET A 1 -31.27 -49.85 7.61
N ARG A 2 -31.11 -48.52 7.60
CA ARG A 2 -30.10 -47.82 6.82
C ARG A 2 -28.91 -47.56 7.74
N PHE A 3 -27.76 -48.17 7.44
CA PHE A 3 -26.51 -47.92 8.14
C PHE A 3 -25.94 -46.58 7.68
N ILE A 4 -25.95 -45.57 8.57
CA ILE A 4 -25.23 -44.33 8.39
C ILE A 4 -23.72 -44.66 8.62
N LYS A 5 -22.93 -44.61 7.53
CA LYS A 5 -21.50 -44.69 7.62
C LYS A 5 -20.98 -43.35 8.15
N TYR A 6 -20.51 -43.32 9.39
CA TYR A 6 -19.69 -42.23 9.89
C TYR A 6 -18.36 -42.23 9.13
N VAL A 7 -18.12 -41.24 8.28
CA VAL A 7 -16.79 -40.91 7.79
C VAL A 7 -16.16 -40.00 8.82
N PRO A 8 -15.06 -40.38 9.48
CA PRO A 8 -14.38 -39.47 10.37
C PRO A 8 -13.76 -38.36 9.50
N LEU A 9 -14.19 -37.11 9.72
CA LEU A 9 -13.46 -35.94 9.24
C LEU A 9 -12.12 -35.93 9.97
N LEU A 10 -11.08 -36.35 9.30
CA LEU A 10 -9.71 -36.09 9.70
C LEU A 10 -9.45 -34.59 9.52
N PHE A 11 -9.63 -33.82 10.58
CA PHE A 11 -9.02 -32.49 10.67
C PHE A 11 -7.50 -32.72 10.71
N SER A 12 -6.81 -32.53 9.61
CA SER A 12 -5.38 -32.33 9.65
C SER A 12 -5.13 -31.04 10.42
N LEU A 13 -4.63 -31.16 11.64
CA LEU A 13 -4.05 -30.04 12.38
C LEU A 13 -2.88 -29.54 11.53
N VAL A 14 -3.10 -28.48 10.75
CA VAL A 14 -2.02 -27.73 10.13
C VAL A 14 -1.23 -27.15 11.32
N GLN A 15 -0.06 -27.68 11.56
CA GLN A 15 0.82 -27.17 12.61
C GLN A 15 1.42 -25.87 12.10
N ALA A 16 1.10 -24.74 12.73
CA ALA A 16 1.71 -23.45 12.46
C ALA A 16 3.24 -23.57 12.44
N LYS A 17 3.85 -23.14 11.36
CA LYS A 17 5.31 -23.18 11.17
C LYS A 17 5.89 -21.78 11.40
N GLN A 18 7.16 -21.73 11.70
CA GLN A 18 7.94 -20.51 11.59
C GLN A 18 8.57 -20.46 10.20
N VAL A 19 8.24 -19.41 9.45
CA VAL A 19 8.88 -19.08 8.18
C VAL A 19 9.99 -18.08 8.48
N VAL A 20 11.22 -18.57 8.56
CA VAL A 20 12.37 -17.76 8.94
C VAL A 20 13.04 -17.14 7.72
N GLN A 21 13.26 -15.84 7.77
CA GLN A 21 13.99 -15.05 6.79
C GLN A 21 15.13 -14.30 7.48
N ASP A 22 16.35 -14.49 7.02
CA ASP A 22 17.53 -13.78 7.52
C ASP A 22 17.95 -12.72 6.50
N TRP A 23 17.72 -11.45 6.83
CA TRP A 23 17.94 -10.30 5.96
C TRP A 23 19.08 -9.42 6.48
N ASP A 24 20.20 -9.37 5.79
CA ASP A 24 21.18 -8.30 5.94
C ASP A 24 20.82 -7.20 4.92
N ILE A 25 20.24 -6.09 5.40
CA ILE A 25 19.88 -4.95 4.56
C ILE A 25 21.15 -4.17 4.24
N THR A 26 21.48 -4.12 2.96
CA THR A 26 22.76 -3.58 2.45
C THR A 26 22.54 -2.65 1.27
N TYR A 27 23.49 -1.75 1.04
CA TYR A 27 23.55 -1.05 -0.24
C TYR A 27 24.05 -1.98 -1.34
N VAL A 28 23.37 -1.92 -2.48
CA VAL A 28 23.72 -2.67 -3.69
C VAL A 28 23.84 -1.71 -4.86
N THR A 29 25.05 -1.53 -5.37
CA THR A 29 25.24 -0.74 -6.61
C THR A 29 24.91 -1.62 -7.79
N THR A 30 23.84 -1.28 -8.51
CA THR A 30 23.34 -2.09 -9.62
C THR A 30 22.71 -1.23 -10.71
N ASN A 31 22.74 -1.75 -11.92
CA ASN A 31 21.94 -1.26 -13.03
C ASN A 31 20.85 -2.29 -13.33
N ARG A 32 19.61 -1.96 -13.03
CA ARG A 32 18.44 -2.82 -13.32
C ARG A 32 17.71 -2.40 -14.59
N GLY A 33 18.10 -1.27 -15.21
CA GLY A 33 17.50 -0.74 -16.42
C GLY A 33 18.46 -0.80 -17.61
N LEU A 34 17.91 -0.74 -18.83
CA LEU A 34 18.72 -0.62 -20.05
C LEU A 34 19.24 0.82 -20.20
N ASN A 35 20.53 0.95 -20.52
CA ASN A 35 21.17 2.24 -20.83
C ASN A 35 21.12 3.30 -19.71
N GLN A 36 20.93 2.86 -18.46
CA GLN A 36 21.02 3.74 -17.29
C GLN A 36 22.34 3.51 -16.56
N PRO A 37 22.90 4.54 -15.89
CA PRO A 37 24.05 4.34 -15.01
C PRO A 37 23.66 3.46 -13.81
N PRO A 38 24.61 2.71 -13.23
CA PRO A 38 24.35 2.05 -11.95
C PRO A 38 24.03 3.08 -10.86
N LYS A 39 22.98 2.79 -10.04
CA LYS A 39 22.70 3.55 -8.83
C LYS A 39 22.92 2.71 -7.58
N ARG A 40 23.04 3.35 -6.44
CA ARG A 40 23.04 2.72 -5.12
C ARG A 40 21.61 2.44 -4.69
N GLY A 41 21.18 1.20 -4.80
CA GLY A 41 19.91 0.72 -4.28
C GLY A 41 20.04 0.12 -2.88
N VAL A 42 18.92 -0.24 -2.27
CA VAL A 42 18.83 -0.95 -0.99
C VAL A 42 18.33 -2.37 -1.24
N GLY A 43 19.15 -3.35 -0.92
CA GLY A 43 18.87 -4.76 -1.14
C GLY A 43 19.02 -5.60 0.11
N VAL A 44 18.85 -6.90 -0.04
CA VAL A 44 18.99 -7.89 1.03
C VAL A 44 20.08 -8.88 0.67
N ASN A 45 20.97 -9.16 1.62
CA ASN A 45 22.08 -10.11 1.44
C ASN A 45 22.91 -9.79 0.19
N ASN A 46 23.18 -8.50 -0.06
CA ASN A 46 23.89 -7.96 -1.22
C ASN A 46 23.23 -8.29 -2.56
N LYS A 47 21.89 -8.46 -2.61
CA LYS A 47 21.15 -8.81 -3.82
C LYS A 47 19.95 -7.92 -4.05
N LEU A 48 19.67 -7.64 -5.32
CA LEU A 48 18.44 -7.14 -5.90
C LEU A 48 18.15 -7.93 -7.19
N PRO A 49 16.90 -8.31 -7.46
CA PRO A 49 15.71 -8.18 -6.61
C PRO A 49 15.78 -9.08 -5.37
N ILE A 50 14.97 -8.71 -4.36
CA ILE A 50 14.80 -9.52 -3.16
C ILE A 50 13.88 -10.71 -3.52
N PRO A 51 14.23 -11.96 -3.12
CA PRO A 51 13.38 -13.13 -3.40
C PRO A 51 11.99 -13.01 -2.79
N VAL A 52 10.98 -13.52 -3.50
CA VAL A 52 9.58 -13.58 -3.03
C VAL A 52 9.49 -14.39 -1.75
N VAL A 53 8.82 -13.85 -0.72
CA VAL A 53 8.55 -14.56 0.53
C VAL A 53 7.22 -15.33 0.39
N ARG A 54 7.22 -16.60 0.78
CA ARG A 54 6.04 -17.47 0.73
C ARG A 54 5.80 -18.12 2.08
N ALA A 55 4.52 -18.18 2.49
CA ALA A 55 4.07 -18.77 3.74
C ALA A 55 2.66 -19.36 3.57
N GLU A 56 2.16 -20.03 4.59
CA GLU A 56 0.79 -20.51 4.68
C GLU A 56 0.01 -19.75 5.77
N LEU A 57 -1.29 -19.67 5.63
CA LEU A 57 -2.19 -19.11 6.65
C LEU A 57 -1.98 -19.83 7.99
N GLY A 58 -1.78 -19.06 9.05
CA GLY A 58 -1.51 -19.56 10.39
C GLY A 58 -0.02 -19.70 10.73
N ASP A 59 0.88 -19.56 9.76
CA ASP A 59 2.33 -19.50 10.02
C ASP A 59 2.70 -18.21 10.80
N THR A 60 3.92 -18.18 11.32
CA THR A 60 4.54 -16.95 11.83
C THR A 60 5.75 -16.63 10.97
N LEU A 61 5.77 -15.45 10.36
CA LEU A 61 6.95 -14.94 9.70
C LEU A 61 7.94 -14.40 10.73
N ILE A 62 9.10 -15.03 10.83
CA ILE A 62 10.24 -14.56 11.61
C ILE A 62 11.20 -13.88 10.67
N LEU A 63 11.25 -12.56 10.72
CA LEU A 63 12.14 -11.77 9.86
C LEU A 63 13.28 -11.21 10.72
N ASN A 64 14.43 -11.88 10.67
CA ASN A 64 15.65 -11.44 11.34
C ASN A 64 16.34 -10.41 10.45
N VAL A 65 16.36 -9.16 10.86
CA VAL A 65 16.95 -8.07 10.10
C VAL A 65 18.23 -7.61 10.78
N ARG A 66 19.31 -7.54 10.01
CA ARG A 66 20.51 -6.78 10.29
C ARG A 66 20.50 -5.50 9.44
N ASN A 67 20.72 -4.35 10.06
CA ASN A 67 20.89 -3.10 9.34
C ASN A 67 22.38 -2.84 9.09
N SER A 68 22.85 -3.08 7.88
CA SER A 68 24.21 -2.76 7.44
C SER A 68 24.29 -1.45 6.64
N LEU A 69 23.22 -0.62 6.68
CA LEU A 69 23.25 0.74 6.16
C LEU A 69 23.85 1.70 7.18
N ASP A 70 24.15 2.91 6.75
CA ASP A 70 24.57 4.05 7.58
C ASP A 70 23.42 4.93 8.08
N VAL A 71 22.17 4.54 7.74
CA VAL A 71 20.91 5.19 8.13
C VAL A 71 19.96 4.17 8.76
N PRO A 72 18.97 4.61 9.56
CA PRO A 72 17.93 3.70 10.04
C PRO A 72 17.17 3.02 8.90
N THR A 73 16.70 1.80 9.13
CA THR A 73 15.86 1.05 8.20
C THR A 73 14.66 0.44 8.92
N SER A 74 13.67 -0.01 8.17
CA SER A 74 12.54 -0.77 8.70
C SER A 74 11.93 -1.65 7.63
N VAL A 75 11.09 -2.60 8.02
CA VAL A 75 10.30 -3.39 7.08
C VAL A 75 8.84 -3.34 7.50
N HIS A 76 7.98 -2.92 6.60
CA HIS A 76 6.53 -2.96 6.73
C HIS A 76 5.97 -4.16 5.94
N ALA A 77 5.03 -4.88 6.55
CA ALA A 77 4.29 -5.96 5.90
C ALA A 77 2.95 -5.42 5.41
N HIS A 78 2.96 -4.85 4.21
CA HIS A 78 1.83 -4.13 3.62
C HIS A 78 0.59 -5.03 3.46
N GLY A 79 -0.52 -4.60 4.05
CA GLY A 79 -1.81 -5.29 4.05
C GLY A 79 -2.00 -6.28 5.19
N ILE A 80 -0.98 -6.56 6.01
CA ILE A 80 -1.10 -7.42 7.19
C ILE A 80 -1.64 -6.61 8.36
N PHE A 81 -2.69 -7.11 9.02
CA PHE A 81 -3.41 -6.38 10.07
C PHE A 81 -2.61 -6.18 11.36
N GLN A 82 -1.58 -6.98 11.63
CA GLN A 82 -0.76 -6.84 12.83
C GLN A 82 -1.60 -6.80 14.12
N HIS A 83 -2.67 -7.62 14.21
CA HIS A 83 -3.52 -7.67 15.42
C HIS A 83 -2.71 -7.99 16.67
N GLY A 84 -2.69 -7.04 17.62
CA GLY A 84 -1.92 -7.17 18.87
C GLY A 84 -0.41 -6.98 18.73
N THR A 85 0.10 -6.78 17.51
CA THR A 85 1.54 -6.64 17.19
C THR A 85 1.85 -5.34 16.42
N ASN A 86 1.05 -4.27 16.62
CA ASN A 86 1.22 -2.98 15.94
C ASN A 86 2.66 -2.42 16.03
N TYR A 87 3.42 -2.78 17.08
CA TYR A 87 4.84 -2.43 17.20
C TYR A 87 5.75 -3.09 16.15
N TYR A 88 5.25 -4.06 15.37
CA TYR A 88 5.92 -4.68 14.22
C TYR A 88 5.42 -4.15 12.87
N ASP A 89 4.56 -3.14 12.85
CA ASP A 89 4.06 -2.55 11.60
C ASP A 89 5.17 -1.88 10.76
N GLY A 90 6.26 -1.47 11.43
CA GLY A 90 7.49 -1.08 10.75
C GLY A 90 7.54 0.36 10.26
N VAL A 91 6.68 1.26 10.77
CA VAL A 91 6.71 2.69 10.43
C VAL A 91 7.53 3.45 11.48
N PRO A 92 8.71 3.99 11.14
CA PRO A 92 9.52 4.77 12.06
C PRO A 92 8.75 5.96 12.62
N MET A 93 9.00 6.32 13.88
CA MET A 93 8.35 7.37 14.67
C MET A 93 6.83 7.24 14.86
N VAL A 94 6.21 6.24 14.24
CA VAL A 94 4.82 5.83 14.48
C VAL A 94 4.77 4.63 15.42
N ASN A 95 5.32 3.48 15.01
CA ASN A 95 5.27 2.22 15.77
C ASN A 95 6.54 1.94 16.59
N GLY A 96 7.64 2.63 16.28
CA GLY A 96 8.95 2.52 16.90
C GLY A 96 9.94 3.47 16.26
N CYS A 97 11.24 3.20 16.41
CA CYS A 97 12.31 4.10 15.95
C CYS A 97 13.04 3.62 14.69
N GLY A 98 12.54 2.59 14.05
CA GLY A 98 13.30 1.90 13.01
C GLY A 98 14.49 1.13 13.60
N ILE A 99 15.22 0.41 12.78
CA ILE A 99 16.39 -0.38 13.14
C ILE A 99 17.63 0.50 12.97
N ALA A 100 18.33 0.76 14.05
CA ALA A 100 19.51 1.61 14.06
C ALA A 100 20.65 1.02 13.20
N PRO A 101 21.50 1.86 12.57
CA PRO A 101 22.68 1.40 11.84
C PRO A 101 23.55 0.43 12.64
N GLY A 102 23.98 -0.66 12.02
CA GLY A 102 24.85 -1.68 12.63
C GLY A 102 24.19 -2.58 13.65
N THR A 103 22.88 -2.48 13.86
CA THR A 103 22.12 -3.30 14.82
C THR A 103 21.26 -4.36 14.15
N ASN A 104 20.68 -5.25 14.99
CA ASN A 104 19.76 -6.29 14.55
C ASN A 104 18.38 -6.08 15.18
N PHE A 105 17.35 -6.55 14.47
CA PHE A 105 15.99 -6.59 14.97
C PHE A 105 15.25 -7.79 14.39
N THR A 106 14.35 -8.40 15.17
CA THR A 106 13.51 -9.50 14.70
C THR A 106 12.05 -9.07 14.73
N TYR A 107 11.39 -9.15 13.58
CA TYR A 107 9.93 -9.09 13.50
C TYR A 107 9.38 -10.51 13.66
N GLU A 108 8.33 -10.65 14.47
CA GLU A 108 7.58 -11.89 14.65
C GLU A 108 6.13 -11.61 14.24
N ILE A 109 5.80 -11.90 12.99
CA ILE A 109 4.53 -11.51 12.38
C ILE A 109 3.63 -12.74 12.26
N PRO A 110 2.56 -12.86 13.07
CA PRO A 110 1.55 -13.90 12.90
C PRO A 110 0.77 -13.68 11.60
N LEU A 111 0.76 -14.65 10.71
CA LEU A 111 0.09 -14.58 9.41
C LEU A 111 -1.35 -15.09 9.54
N GLN A 112 -2.26 -14.19 9.89
CA GLN A 112 -3.67 -14.49 10.14
C GLN A 112 -4.58 -14.22 8.92
N GLN A 113 -3.99 -13.88 7.79
CA GLN A 113 -4.64 -13.56 6.53
C GLN A 113 -3.95 -14.33 5.42
N SER A 114 -4.72 -14.89 4.48
CA SER A 114 -4.19 -15.43 3.22
C SER A 114 -4.36 -14.40 2.11
N GLY A 115 -3.56 -14.48 1.06
CA GLY A 115 -3.65 -13.59 -0.08
C GLY A 115 -2.31 -13.10 -0.60
N THR A 116 -2.37 -12.00 -1.33
CA THR A 116 -1.24 -11.35 -2.00
C THR A 116 -0.88 -10.06 -1.28
N TYR A 117 0.30 -10.03 -0.68
CA TYR A 117 0.85 -8.93 0.11
C TYR A 117 2.27 -8.62 -0.37
N TRP A 118 2.95 -7.70 0.29
CA TRP A 118 4.35 -7.41 0.03
C TRP A 118 5.06 -6.85 1.26
N LEU A 119 6.37 -7.02 1.30
CA LEU A 119 7.26 -6.47 2.31
C LEU A 119 8.04 -5.33 1.70
N HIS A 120 8.10 -4.19 2.38
CA HIS A 120 8.88 -3.06 1.88
C HIS A 120 9.46 -2.19 3.00
N GLY A 121 10.53 -1.47 2.66
CA GLY A 121 11.11 -0.47 3.54
C GLY A 121 10.17 0.72 3.69
N HIS A 122 9.92 1.13 4.94
CA HIS A 122 9.09 2.30 5.26
C HIS A 122 9.91 3.42 5.93
N ALA A 123 11.21 3.23 6.08
CA ALA A 123 12.13 4.25 6.54
C ALA A 123 12.62 5.07 5.34
N ALA A 124 12.33 6.38 5.31
CA ALA A 124 12.79 7.30 4.27
C ALA A 124 12.58 6.77 2.84
N GLU A 125 11.45 6.13 2.59
CA GLU A 125 11.03 5.58 1.28
C GLU A 125 12.06 4.65 0.63
N GLN A 126 12.74 3.81 1.43
CA GLN A 126 13.76 2.86 0.94
C GLN A 126 13.22 1.82 -0.04
N ASN A 127 11.89 1.61 -0.10
CA ASN A 127 11.23 0.82 -1.14
C ASN A 127 11.52 1.36 -2.55
N PHE A 128 11.50 2.68 -2.75
CA PHE A 128 11.86 3.34 -4.02
C PHE A 128 13.27 2.93 -4.51
N ASP A 129 14.17 2.67 -3.59
CA ASP A 129 15.54 2.26 -3.89
C ASP A 129 15.71 0.74 -3.91
N GLY A 130 14.61 -0.03 -3.83
CA GLY A 130 14.59 -1.47 -4.08
C GLY A 130 14.32 -2.36 -2.88
N LEU A 131 14.19 -1.82 -1.65
CA LEU A 131 13.86 -2.61 -0.45
C LEU A 131 12.38 -3.03 -0.48
N GLN A 132 12.05 -3.95 -1.39
CA GLN A 132 10.68 -4.44 -1.56
C GLN A 132 10.63 -5.83 -2.20
N THR A 133 9.63 -6.63 -1.82
CA THR A 133 9.38 -7.95 -2.39
C THR A 133 7.95 -8.42 -2.10
N PRO A 134 7.30 -9.21 -2.99
CA PRO A 134 6.02 -9.83 -2.69
C PRO A 134 6.07 -10.79 -1.50
N LEU A 135 4.98 -10.82 -0.72
CA LEU A 135 4.68 -11.80 0.32
C LEU A 135 3.39 -12.53 -0.07
N ILE A 136 3.51 -13.81 -0.40
CA ILE A 136 2.37 -14.64 -0.78
C ILE A 136 2.05 -15.59 0.37
N ILE A 137 0.82 -15.48 0.89
CA ILE A 137 0.32 -16.33 1.97
C ILE A 137 -0.79 -17.20 1.40
N THR A 138 -0.53 -18.49 1.27
CA THR A 138 -1.50 -19.46 0.73
C THR A 138 -2.43 -19.98 1.81
N ASP A 139 -3.66 -20.29 1.44
CA ASP A 139 -4.61 -21.01 2.27
C ASP A 139 -4.86 -22.40 1.66
N PRO A 140 -4.58 -23.50 2.37
CA PRO A 140 -4.92 -24.84 1.90
C PRO A 140 -6.42 -25.05 1.61
N ASN A 141 -7.28 -24.20 2.19
CA ASN A 141 -8.73 -24.21 1.99
C ASN A 141 -9.23 -23.11 1.05
N ASP A 142 -8.33 -22.53 0.25
CA ASP A 142 -8.72 -21.50 -0.73
C ASP A 142 -9.89 -22.01 -1.60
N PRO A 143 -11.00 -21.26 -1.67
CA PRO A 143 -12.17 -21.68 -2.45
C PRO A 143 -11.91 -21.71 -3.97
N TYR A 144 -10.88 -21.01 -4.43
CA TYR A 144 -10.50 -20.94 -5.84
C TYR A 144 -9.35 -21.92 -6.12
N GLN A 145 -9.72 -23.17 -6.42
CA GLN A 145 -8.74 -24.20 -6.80
C GLN A 145 -8.19 -23.90 -8.20
N VAL A 146 -6.86 -23.94 -8.34
CA VAL A 146 -6.16 -23.65 -9.59
C VAL A 146 -5.10 -24.72 -9.86
N ASP A 147 -4.76 -24.89 -11.14
CA ASP A 147 -3.73 -25.85 -11.54
C ASP A 147 -2.33 -25.29 -11.32
N GLU A 148 -2.14 -23.97 -11.52
CA GLU A 148 -0.87 -23.28 -11.36
C GLU A 148 -1.08 -21.79 -11.08
N GLU A 149 -0.05 -21.14 -10.51
CA GLU A 149 -0.06 -19.70 -10.22
C GLU A 149 1.11 -18.99 -10.88
N TYR A 150 0.83 -17.82 -11.45
CA TYR A 150 1.84 -16.87 -11.93
C TYR A 150 1.81 -15.60 -11.11
N LEU A 151 2.98 -14.98 -10.95
CA LEU A 151 3.15 -13.71 -10.25
C LEU A 151 3.71 -12.66 -11.20
N PHE A 152 3.07 -11.49 -11.25
CA PHE A 152 3.58 -10.29 -11.89
C PHE A 152 3.69 -9.19 -10.84
N ALA A 153 4.89 -8.99 -10.33
CA ALA A 153 5.24 -7.87 -9.49
C ALA A 153 5.86 -6.79 -10.38
N VAL A 154 5.16 -5.69 -10.53
CA VAL A 154 5.55 -4.57 -11.41
C VAL A 154 6.08 -3.43 -10.57
N ASP A 155 7.25 -2.93 -10.95
CA ASP A 155 8.07 -1.97 -10.21
C ASP A 155 8.66 -0.93 -11.18
N ASP A 156 9.00 0.25 -10.70
CA ASP A 156 9.72 1.28 -11.44
C ASP A 156 11.11 1.52 -10.84
N TRP A 157 12.13 1.48 -11.69
CA TRP A 157 13.52 1.73 -11.29
C TRP A 157 14.00 3.07 -11.81
N TRP A 158 14.09 4.04 -10.93
CA TRP A 158 14.55 5.40 -11.23
C TRP A 158 16.08 5.47 -11.22
N PRO A 159 16.70 6.29 -12.08
CA PRO A 159 18.18 6.39 -12.16
C PRO A 159 18.81 7.13 -10.99
N ILE A 160 18.04 7.84 -10.19
CA ILE A 160 18.44 8.56 -8.98
C ILE A 160 17.78 7.95 -7.74
N THR A 161 18.37 8.12 -6.56
CA THR A 161 17.78 7.67 -5.30
C THR A 161 16.61 8.57 -4.88
N ILE A 162 15.77 8.06 -3.98
CA ILE A 162 14.66 8.87 -3.42
C ILE A 162 15.18 10.12 -2.72
N ASN A 163 16.29 10.02 -1.97
CA ASN A 163 16.88 11.16 -1.28
C ASN A 163 17.40 12.23 -2.24
N GLU A 164 18.04 11.82 -3.34
CA GLU A 164 18.46 12.76 -4.41
C GLU A 164 17.23 13.42 -5.05
N SER A 165 16.19 12.65 -5.33
CA SER A 165 14.95 13.14 -5.92
C SER A 165 14.22 14.13 -5.01
N LEU A 166 14.06 13.81 -3.73
CA LEU A 166 13.45 14.72 -2.73
C LEU A 166 14.30 15.97 -2.51
N ALA A 167 15.62 15.84 -2.48
CA ALA A 167 16.52 17.00 -2.37
C ALA A 167 16.39 17.96 -3.56
N ILE A 168 16.10 17.46 -4.76
CA ILE A 168 15.79 18.28 -5.93
C ILE A 168 14.43 18.96 -5.77
N LEU A 169 13.38 18.21 -5.37
CA LEU A 169 12.04 18.75 -5.16
C LEU A 169 11.99 19.83 -4.08
N GLN A 170 12.74 19.66 -3.02
CA GLN A 170 12.80 20.57 -1.87
C GLN A 170 13.67 21.82 -2.11
N GLN A 171 14.02 22.12 -3.36
CA GLN A 171 14.67 23.36 -3.74
C GLN A 171 13.67 24.33 -4.39
N PRO A 172 13.90 25.64 -4.32
CA PRO A 172 13.10 26.60 -5.04
C PRO A 172 13.01 26.29 -6.53
N GLY A 173 11.79 26.19 -7.06
CA GLY A 173 11.54 25.82 -8.46
C GLY A 173 11.84 24.35 -8.81
N GLY A 174 12.00 23.47 -7.82
CA GLY A 174 12.36 22.06 -8.00
C GLY A 174 11.23 21.19 -8.58
N LEU A 175 9.99 21.67 -8.60
CA LEU A 175 8.84 20.91 -9.09
C LEU A 175 9.04 20.51 -10.57
N GLY A 176 8.87 19.21 -10.85
CA GLY A 176 9.03 18.64 -12.18
C GLY A 176 10.46 18.26 -12.57
N THR A 177 11.48 18.75 -11.87
CA THR A 177 12.89 18.47 -12.20
C THR A 177 13.28 16.98 -12.01
N PRO A 178 12.80 16.25 -10.98
CA PRO A 178 13.12 14.82 -10.85
C PRO A 178 12.61 13.96 -12.00
N PHE A 179 11.52 14.36 -12.62
CA PHE A 179 10.84 13.61 -13.68
C PHE A 179 11.53 13.69 -15.05
N VAL A 180 12.60 14.48 -15.20
CA VAL A 180 13.44 14.46 -16.40
C VAL A 180 14.29 13.17 -16.51
N TYR A 181 14.37 12.39 -15.45
CA TYR A 181 15.04 11.11 -15.41
C TYR A 181 14.02 9.97 -15.57
N PRO A 182 13.84 9.42 -16.78
CA PRO A 182 12.83 8.40 -17.00
C PRO A 182 13.17 7.12 -16.24
N PRO A 183 12.19 6.56 -15.49
CA PRO A 183 12.37 5.26 -14.87
C PRO A 183 12.34 4.12 -15.89
N GLN A 184 12.75 2.96 -15.46
CA GLN A 184 12.61 1.72 -16.20
C GLN A 184 11.57 0.84 -15.50
N THR A 185 10.65 0.26 -16.25
CA THR A 185 9.69 -0.71 -15.71
C THR A 185 10.35 -2.05 -15.51
N LEU A 186 10.22 -2.60 -14.32
CA LEU A 186 10.68 -3.93 -13.95
C LEU A 186 9.48 -4.85 -13.73
N ILE A 187 9.57 -6.06 -14.24
CA ILE A 187 8.56 -7.11 -14.03
C ILE A 187 9.26 -8.28 -13.36
N ASN A 188 8.80 -8.66 -12.17
CA ASN A 188 9.48 -9.65 -11.32
C ASN A 188 10.98 -9.37 -11.13
N GLY A 189 11.32 -8.09 -11.03
CA GLY A 189 12.67 -7.60 -10.77
C GLY A 189 13.62 -7.59 -11.98
N VAL A 190 13.14 -7.89 -13.18
CA VAL A 190 13.90 -7.78 -14.43
C VAL A 190 13.28 -6.72 -15.34
N PHE A 191 14.08 -6.14 -16.23
CA PHE A 191 13.58 -5.18 -17.21
C PHE A 191 12.46 -5.79 -18.07
N GLY A 192 11.35 -5.08 -18.27
CA GLY A 192 10.11 -5.59 -18.84
C GLY A 192 10.25 -6.39 -20.13
N ASN A 193 11.15 -5.98 -21.04
CA ASN A 193 11.42 -6.70 -22.30
C ASN A 193 12.14 -8.06 -22.11
N LEU A 194 12.57 -8.39 -20.89
CA LEU A 194 13.21 -9.68 -20.56
C LEU A 194 12.28 -10.62 -19.79
N THR A 195 10.99 -10.32 -19.77
CA THR A 195 9.98 -11.12 -19.04
C THR A 195 9.85 -12.50 -19.65
N LYS A 196 9.73 -13.50 -18.79
CA LYS A 196 9.59 -14.90 -19.23
C LYS A 196 8.19 -15.20 -19.74
N PRO A 197 8.05 -16.08 -20.76
CA PRO A 197 6.75 -16.60 -21.15
C PRO A 197 6.04 -17.30 -20.00
N VAL A 198 4.71 -17.27 -20.02
CA VAL A 198 3.86 -18.16 -19.22
C VAL A 198 3.36 -19.30 -20.11
N THR A 199 3.18 -20.49 -19.55
CA THR A 199 2.73 -21.66 -20.31
C THR A 199 1.34 -22.07 -19.85
N PHE A 200 0.41 -22.17 -20.79
CA PHE A 200 -0.93 -22.63 -20.52
C PHE A 200 -1.19 -24.00 -21.15
N GLU A 201 -1.68 -24.94 -20.36
CA GLU A 201 -2.22 -26.21 -20.86
C GLU A 201 -3.73 -26.05 -21.08
N PRO A 202 -4.27 -26.65 -22.15
CA PRO A 202 -5.69 -26.57 -22.45
C PRO A 202 -6.60 -26.94 -21.26
N GLU A 203 -7.67 -26.19 -21.10
CA GLU A 203 -8.71 -26.37 -20.09
C GLU A 203 -8.30 -26.21 -18.63
N LYS A 204 -7.02 -25.98 -18.32
CA LYS A 204 -6.56 -25.67 -16.98
C LYS A 204 -6.96 -24.25 -16.55
N THR A 205 -7.01 -24.04 -15.25
CA THR A 205 -7.29 -22.76 -14.63
C THR A 205 -6.04 -22.25 -13.92
N TYR A 206 -5.67 -21.03 -14.23
CA TYR A 206 -4.49 -20.36 -13.69
C TYR A 206 -4.90 -19.19 -12.80
N ARG A 207 -4.19 -19.01 -11.67
CA ARG A 207 -4.25 -17.77 -10.92
C ARG A 207 -3.08 -16.90 -11.33
N ILE A 208 -3.37 -15.65 -11.65
CA ILE A 208 -2.34 -14.63 -11.90
C ILE A 208 -2.43 -13.61 -10.77
N ARG A 209 -1.38 -13.52 -9.97
CA ARG A 209 -1.23 -12.54 -8.90
C ARG A 209 -0.51 -11.31 -9.45
N LEU A 210 -1.18 -10.16 -9.36
CA LEU A 210 -0.68 -8.87 -9.78
C LEU A 210 -0.33 -8.05 -8.53
N VAL A 211 0.89 -7.54 -8.46
CA VAL A 211 1.37 -6.70 -7.34
C VAL A 211 1.96 -5.42 -7.90
N SER A 212 1.41 -4.27 -7.50
CA SER A 212 1.95 -2.98 -7.88
C SER A 212 2.92 -2.49 -6.81
N MET A 213 4.21 -2.56 -7.11
CA MET A 213 5.29 -2.01 -6.29
C MET A 213 5.85 -0.72 -6.89
N MET A 214 5.07 -0.08 -7.78
CA MET A 214 5.41 1.18 -8.42
C MET A 214 5.45 2.32 -7.40
N SER A 215 6.31 3.30 -7.63
CA SER A 215 6.41 4.51 -6.81
C SER A 215 5.50 5.64 -7.27
N LEU A 216 5.09 5.65 -8.54
CA LEU A 216 4.22 6.68 -9.13
C LEU A 216 3.28 6.17 -10.22
N PRO A 217 3.73 5.54 -11.34
CA PRO A 217 2.84 5.26 -12.46
C PRO A 217 1.76 4.23 -12.14
N LEU A 218 0.62 4.37 -12.81
CA LEU A 218 -0.36 3.29 -12.92
C LEU A 218 0.04 2.36 -14.05
N TRP A 219 -0.49 1.14 -13.98
CA TRP A 219 -0.31 0.17 -15.06
C TRP A 219 -1.54 -0.71 -15.23
N GLU A 220 -1.63 -1.32 -16.39
CA GLU A 220 -2.71 -2.22 -16.77
C GLU A 220 -2.16 -3.59 -17.17
N PHE A 221 -2.97 -4.62 -16.89
CA PHE A 221 -2.69 -6.00 -17.29
C PHE A 221 -3.85 -6.55 -18.10
N ALA A 222 -3.53 -7.23 -19.21
CA ALA A 222 -4.50 -7.92 -20.05
C ALA A 222 -3.86 -9.15 -20.71
N ILE A 223 -4.69 -10.07 -21.20
CA ILE A 223 -4.25 -11.21 -22.02
C ILE A 223 -5.15 -11.27 -23.27
N ASP A 224 -4.54 -11.33 -24.45
CA ASP A 224 -5.25 -11.47 -25.72
C ASP A 224 -6.24 -12.61 -25.71
N ASP A 225 -7.47 -12.32 -26.14
CA ASP A 225 -8.56 -13.30 -26.29
C ASP A 225 -8.82 -14.16 -25.04
N HIS A 226 -8.47 -13.67 -23.83
CA HIS A 226 -8.79 -14.32 -22.57
C HIS A 226 -9.55 -13.38 -21.65
N GLU A 227 -10.62 -13.89 -21.06
CA GLU A 227 -11.37 -13.19 -20.02
C GLU A 227 -10.67 -13.40 -18.67
N LEU A 228 -10.51 -12.33 -17.92
CA LEU A 228 -9.90 -12.32 -16.59
C LEU A 228 -11.01 -12.25 -15.55
N TYR A 229 -10.98 -13.09 -14.53
CA TYR A 229 -11.93 -13.07 -13.42
C TYR A 229 -11.26 -12.61 -12.14
N ILE A 230 -11.50 -11.37 -11.71
CA ILE A 230 -11.00 -10.88 -10.41
C ILE A 230 -11.61 -11.74 -9.30
N VAL A 231 -10.74 -12.29 -8.43
CA VAL A 231 -11.13 -13.15 -7.29
C VAL A 231 -10.51 -12.72 -5.96
N GLU A 232 -9.59 -11.78 -5.99
CA GLU A 232 -8.94 -11.21 -4.80
C GLU A 232 -8.53 -9.75 -5.10
N VAL A 233 -8.77 -8.86 -4.15
CA VAL A 233 -8.30 -7.46 -4.16
C VAL A 233 -7.70 -7.15 -2.80
N ASP A 234 -6.43 -6.69 -2.78
CA ASP A 234 -5.68 -6.32 -1.58
C ASP A 234 -5.77 -7.37 -0.43
N GLY A 235 -5.73 -8.67 -0.79
CA GLY A 235 -5.82 -9.79 0.16
C GLY A 235 -7.24 -10.19 0.55
N VAL A 236 -8.28 -9.49 0.06
CA VAL A 236 -9.68 -9.84 0.32
C VAL A 236 -10.25 -10.63 -0.86
N LEU A 237 -10.78 -11.82 -0.60
CA LEU A 237 -11.42 -12.64 -1.62
C LEU A 237 -12.74 -12.00 -2.10
N THR A 238 -12.96 -12.05 -3.42
CA THR A 238 -14.16 -11.50 -4.06
C THR A 238 -14.93 -12.57 -4.82
N LYS A 239 -16.22 -12.37 -5.05
CA LYS A 239 -16.94 -13.13 -6.06
C LYS A 239 -16.32 -12.89 -7.43
N PRO A 240 -16.20 -13.92 -8.30
CA PRO A 240 -15.53 -13.75 -9.58
C PRO A 240 -16.16 -12.64 -10.40
N LYS A 241 -15.38 -11.64 -10.79
CA LYS A 241 -15.81 -10.53 -11.63
C LYS A 241 -15.03 -10.54 -12.94
N ALA A 242 -15.75 -10.78 -14.04
CA ALA A 242 -15.17 -10.75 -15.39
C ALA A 242 -14.76 -9.34 -15.78
N VAL A 243 -13.53 -9.21 -16.31
CA VAL A 243 -12.94 -7.98 -16.85
C VAL A 243 -12.02 -8.34 -18.03
N ASN A 244 -11.79 -7.39 -18.93
CA ASN A 244 -10.79 -7.55 -20.01
C ASN A 244 -9.42 -7.03 -19.60
N VAL A 245 -9.42 -6.01 -18.74
CA VAL A 245 -8.21 -5.30 -18.30
C VAL A 245 -8.27 -5.12 -16.79
N VAL A 246 -7.15 -5.30 -16.12
CA VAL A 246 -6.98 -4.95 -14.70
C VAL A 246 -6.07 -3.73 -14.60
N ARG A 247 -6.60 -2.62 -14.07
CA ARG A 247 -5.81 -1.40 -13.81
C ARG A 247 -5.36 -1.39 -12.35
N MET A 248 -4.09 -1.05 -12.14
CA MET A 248 -3.42 -1.08 -10.84
C MET A 248 -2.79 0.29 -10.53
N ALA A 249 -3.05 0.79 -9.33
CA ALA A 249 -2.30 1.90 -8.75
C ALA A 249 -1.17 1.37 -7.84
N PRO A 250 -0.18 2.19 -7.48
CA PRO A 250 0.83 1.81 -6.48
C PRO A 250 0.23 1.21 -5.22
N ALA A 251 0.87 0.20 -4.68
CA ALA A 251 0.51 -0.59 -3.51
C ALA A 251 -0.69 -1.54 -3.66
N GLN A 252 -1.46 -1.46 -4.71
CA GLN A 252 -2.60 -2.35 -4.95
C GLN A 252 -2.17 -3.76 -5.34
N ARG A 253 -2.99 -4.75 -4.97
CA ARG A 253 -2.83 -6.16 -5.37
C ARG A 253 -4.16 -6.65 -5.90
N VAL A 254 -4.10 -7.42 -6.97
CA VAL A 254 -5.27 -8.08 -7.55
C VAL A 254 -4.87 -9.47 -8.01
N SER A 255 -5.69 -10.49 -7.68
CA SER A 255 -5.54 -11.80 -8.29
C SER A 255 -6.70 -12.09 -9.23
N VAL A 256 -6.36 -12.59 -10.41
CA VAL A 256 -7.34 -13.01 -11.41
C VAL A 256 -7.23 -14.50 -11.68
N LEU A 257 -8.36 -15.13 -12.01
CA LEU A 257 -8.39 -16.44 -12.63
C LEU A 257 -8.48 -16.29 -14.14
N VAL A 258 -7.75 -17.16 -14.83
CA VAL A 258 -7.78 -17.30 -16.29
C VAL A 258 -8.01 -18.76 -16.63
N ARG A 259 -9.07 -19.03 -17.40
CA ARG A 259 -9.25 -20.37 -17.96
C ARG A 259 -8.59 -20.47 -19.32
N ALA A 260 -7.66 -21.40 -19.44
CA ALA A 260 -7.02 -21.70 -20.71
C ALA A 260 -8.02 -22.19 -21.76
N LYS A 261 -7.73 -21.85 -23.01
CA LYS A 261 -8.51 -22.32 -24.17
C LYS A 261 -8.44 -23.85 -24.28
N ASN A 262 -9.40 -24.44 -24.98
CA ASN A 262 -9.44 -25.89 -25.24
C ASN A 262 -8.63 -26.33 -26.47
N THR A 263 -7.82 -25.45 -27.03
CA THR A 263 -7.06 -25.67 -28.26
C THR A 263 -5.63 -25.15 -28.12
N VAL A 264 -4.69 -25.78 -28.79
CA VAL A 264 -3.28 -25.37 -28.90
C VAL A 264 -2.95 -24.77 -30.27
N ALA A 265 -3.96 -24.35 -31.04
CA ALA A 265 -3.78 -23.87 -32.42
C ALA A 265 -3.02 -22.54 -32.51
N LYS A 266 -3.02 -21.76 -31.44
CA LYS A 266 -2.37 -20.44 -31.36
C LYS A 266 -1.74 -20.23 -29.99
N ASN A 267 -0.71 -19.39 -29.96
CA ASN A 267 -0.20 -18.73 -28.77
C ASN A 267 -0.76 -17.29 -28.71
N TYR A 268 -0.73 -16.67 -27.52
CA TYR A 268 -1.28 -15.34 -27.29
C TYR A 268 -0.24 -14.46 -26.61
N GLN A 269 -0.56 -13.17 -26.44
CA GLN A 269 0.27 -12.27 -25.66
C GLN A 269 -0.45 -11.86 -24.38
N TYR A 270 0.31 -11.65 -23.31
CA TYR A 270 -0.11 -10.80 -22.21
C TYR A 270 0.54 -9.43 -22.36
N HIS A 271 -0.13 -8.41 -21.84
CA HIS A 271 0.30 -7.02 -21.94
C HIS A 271 0.39 -6.40 -20.56
N ILE A 272 1.48 -5.69 -20.30
CA ILE A 272 1.65 -4.79 -19.17
C ILE A 272 1.87 -3.42 -19.75
N THR A 273 0.88 -2.52 -19.58
CA THR A 273 0.93 -1.16 -20.09
C THR A 273 1.07 -0.19 -18.94
N VAL A 274 2.18 0.52 -18.88
CA VAL A 274 2.41 1.60 -17.92
C VAL A 274 1.84 2.89 -18.48
N LEU A 275 0.96 3.53 -17.71
CA LEU A 275 0.18 4.68 -18.15
C LEU A 275 0.93 6.00 -17.88
N ASP A 276 0.66 7.00 -18.70
CA ASP A 276 1.22 8.35 -18.58
C ASP A 276 0.30 9.36 -17.87
N GLU A 277 -0.83 8.89 -17.33
CA GLU A 277 -1.85 9.77 -16.73
C GLU A 277 -1.31 10.66 -15.59
N TYR A 278 -0.24 10.23 -14.92
CA TYR A 278 0.27 10.85 -13.68
C TYR A 278 1.76 11.16 -13.70
N VAL A 279 2.40 10.91 -14.80
CA VAL A 279 3.78 11.33 -15.04
C VAL A 279 3.78 12.41 -16.10
N PRO A 280 4.61 13.44 -15.97
CA PRO A 280 4.77 14.39 -17.07
C PRO A 280 5.07 13.62 -18.36
N PRO A 281 4.48 13.98 -19.50
CA PRO A 281 4.72 13.27 -20.74
C PRO A 281 6.22 13.32 -21.06
N ILE A 282 6.87 12.15 -20.92
CA ILE A 282 8.27 11.97 -21.30
C ILE A 282 8.25 11.27 -22.66
N PRO A 283 8.45 11.98 -23.77
CA PRO A 283 8.35 11.39 -25.09
C PRO A 283 9.25 10.17 -25.26
N GLY A 284 8.65 9.04 -25.69
CA GLY A 284 9.34 7.76 -25.88
C GLY A 284 9.56 6.94 -24.60
N VAL A 285 9.01 7.37 -23.46
CA VAL A 285 9.08 6.63 -22.18
C VAL A 285 7.71 6.13 -21.76
N TYR A 286 6.68 7.00 -21.81
CA TYR A 286 5.30 6.67 -21.43
C TYR A 286 4.32 7.12 -22.52
N PRO A 287 3.21 6.37 -22.74
CA PRO A 287 2.96 5.04 -22.18
C PRO A 287 3.98 4.02 -22.64
N ALA A 288 4.30 3.04 -21.80
CA ALA A 288 5.21 1.96 -22.14
C ALA A 288 4.46 0.62 -22.07
N GLN A 289 4.51 -0.15 -23.16
CA GLN A 289 3.89 -1.47 -23.23
C GLN A 289 4.97 -2.56 -23.26
N PHE A 290 4.78 -3.58 -22.46
CA PHE A 290 5.62 -4.77 -22.38
C PHE A 290 4.78 -6.00 -22.68
N ASP A 291 5.12 -6.69 -23.76
CA ASP A 291 4.38 -7.86 -24.24
C ASP A 291 5.15 -9.12 -23.90
N GLY A 292 4.45 -10.09 -23.33
CA GLY A 292 5.01 -11.40 -23.06
C GLY A 292 4.15 -12.51 -23.67
N ALA A 293 4.76 -13.68 -23.91
CA ALA A 293 4.06 -14.78 -24.54
C ALA A 293 3.24 -15.60 -23.52
N VAL A 294 2.01 -15.94 -23.91
CA VAL A 294 1.20 -17.02 -23.33
C VAL A 294 1.27 -18.22 -24.30
N VAL A 295 2.07 -19.21 -23.94
CA VAL A 295 2.43 -20.32 -24.82
C VAL A 295 1.55 -21.53 -24.53
N TYR A 296 0.77 -21.94 -25.51
CA TYR A 296 0.02 -23.20 -25.51
C TYR A 296 0.77 -24.36 -26.17
N HIS A 297 1.51 -24.04 -27.21
CA HIS A 297 2.38 -25.00 -27.91
C HIS A 297 3.59 -24.30 -28.53
N PRO A 298 4.80 -24.80 -28.36
CA PRO A 298 6.01 -24.12 -28.85
C PRO A 298 5.99 -23.74 -30.34
N ASP A 299 5.38 -24.59 -31.18
CA ASP A 299 5.33 -24.41 -32.62
C ASP A 299 4.07 -23.71 -33.14
N ALA A 300 3.13 -23.33 -32.26
CA ALA A 300 1.92 -22.65 -32.67
C ALA A 300 2.21 -21.16 -33.03
N PRO A 301 1.52 -20.60 -34.03
CA PRO A 301 1.70 -19.19 -34.38
C PRO A 301 1.22 -18.28 -33.24
N MET A 302 1.90 -17.15 -33.07
CA MET A 302 1.49 -16.10 -32.15
C MET A 302 0.31 -15.31 -32.77
N ASP A 303 -0.78 -15.21 -32.04
CA ASP A 303 -1.88 -14.27 -32.34
C ASP A 303 -1.53 -12.93 -31.68
N ILE A 304 -1.28 -11.92 -32.48
CA ILE A 304 -0.87 -10.59 -32.00
C ILE A 304 -2.03 -9.63 -32.15
N VAL A 305 -2.52 -9.12 -31.03
CA VAL A 305 -3.48 -8.01 -30.99
C VAL A 305 -2.71 -6.72 -30.77
N GLN A 306 -2.83 -5.77 -31.70
CA GLN A 306 -2.00 -4.56 -31.68
C GLN A 306 -2.35 -3.56 -30.57
N SER A 307 -3.54 -3.63 -29.98
CA SER A 307 -3.94 -2.79 -28.84
C SER A 307 -5.11 -3.41 -28.09
N ILE A 308 -5.00 -3.45 -26.77
CA ILE A 308 -6.14 -3.68 -25.88
C ILE A 308 -6.62 -2.30 -25.42
N PRO A 309 -7.91 -1.97 -25.59
CA PRO A 309 -8.44 -0.71 -25.08
C PRO A 309 -8.23 -0.62 -23.58
N SER A 310 -7.67 0.51 -23.12
CA SER A 310 -7.63 0.83 -21.69
C SER A 310 -9.04 0.88 -21.15
N GLU A 311 -9.32 0.12 -20.10
CA GLU A 311 -10.63 0.05 -19.48
C GLU A 311 -10.47 0.15 -17.95
N ARG A 312 -11.09 1.16 -17.35
CA ARG A 312 -11.21 1.22 -15.90
C ARG A 312 -12.38 0.35 -15.47
N PHE A 313 -12.10 -0.80 -14.87
CA PHE A 313 -13.18 -1.61 -14.30
C PHE A 313 -13.85 -0.90 -13.13
N ASP A 314 -15.15 -1.17 -12.98
CA ASP A 314 -15.94 -0.59 -11.91
C ASP A 314 -15.78 -1.36 -10.61
N GLU A 315 -14.90 -0.90 -9.72
CA GLU A 315 -14.69 -1.53 -8.43
C GLU A 315 -15.93 -1.51 -7.52
N LEU A 316 -16.87 -0.56 -7.72
CA LEU A 316 -18.16 -0.56 -7.02
C LEU A 316 -19.08 -1.71 -7.45
N SER A 317 -18.75 -2.44 -8.51
CA SER A 317 -19.47 -3.63 -8.97
C SER A 317 -18.86 -4.94 -8.46
N ILE A 318 -17.80 -4.90 -7.67
CA ILE A 318 -17.15 -6.07 -7.08
C ILE A 318 -17.73 -6.31 -5.69
N GLU A 319 -18.07 -7.56 -5.41
CA GLU A 319 -18.53 -7.99 -4.09
C GLU A 319 -17.47 -8.86 -3.42
N THR A 320 -17.34 -8.74 -2.09
CA THR A 320 -16.53 -9.69 -1.31
C THR A 320 -17.16 -11.10 -1.40
N LEU A 321 -16.34 -12.14 -1.32
CA LEU A 321 -16.79 -13.53 -1.39
C LEU A 321 -17.69 -13.88 -0.20
N GLU A 322 -17.21 -13.60 1.00
CA GLU A 322 -18.00 -13.67 2.22
C GLU A 322 -18.88 -12.43 2.31
N TYR A 323 -20.17 -12.65 2.61
CA TYR A 323 -21.12 -11.55 2.68
C TYR A 323 -20.88 -10.69 3.93
N GLU A 324 -20.49 -9.46 3.70
CA GLU A 324 -20.43 -8.41 4.71
C GLU A 324 -21.32 -7.24 4.28
N PRO A 325 -22.38 -6.91 5.05
CA PRO A 325 -23.23 -5.80 4.71
C PRO A 325 -22.47 -4.48 4.74
N MET A 326 -22.97 -3.50 4.01
CA MET A 326 -22.46 -2.13 4.08
C MET A 326 -22.49 -1.65 5.54
N LEU A 327 -21.35 -1.22 6.06
CA LEU A 327 -21.23 -0.70 7.42
C LEU A 327 -22.04 0.59 7.57
N GLU A 328 -22.73 0.75 8.70
CA GLU A 328 -23.36 2.01 9.09
C GLU A 328 -22.36 2.87 9.87
N ALA A 329 -22.15 4.12 9.44
CA ALA A 329 -21.14 4.98 10.01
C ALA A 329 -21.59 5.58 11.34
N ASP A 330 -20.75 5.46 12.37
CA ASP A 330 -20.93 6.15 13.67
C ASP A 330 -20.43 7.60 13.59
N GLN A 331 -19.44 7.88 12.75
CA GLN A 331 -18.92 9.21 12.49
C GLN A 331 -18.37 9.32 11.06
N SER A 332 -18.29 10.55 10.56
CA SER A 332 -17.70 10.87 9.26
C SER A 332 -16.45 11.73 9.44
N MET A 333 -15.47 11.51 8.57
CA MET A 333 -14.21 12.21 8.53
C MET A 333 -13.98 12.75 7.12
N PHE A 334 -13.82 14.07 7.02
CA PHE A 334 -13.44 14.71 5.77
C PHE A 334 -11.92 14.73 5.62
N LEU A 335 -11.43 14.28 4.46
CA LEU A 335 -10.02 14.18 4.13
C LEU A 335 -9.75 14.94 2.84
N ASN A 336 -9.40 16.22 2.99
CA ASN A 336 -9.04 17.10 1.88
C ASN A 336 -7.59 16.82 1.47
N LEU A 337 -7.43 16.28 0.28
CA LEU A 337 -6.15 15.86 -0.30
C LEU A 337 -5.63 16.99 -1.19
N THR A 338 -4.66 17.75 -0.69
CA THR A 338 -4.15 18.94 -1.38
C THR A 338 -2.65 19.09 -1.23
N TYR A 339 -2.09 19.94 -2.03
CA TYR A 339 -0.68 20.34 -1.95
C TYR A 339 -0.58 21.87 -1.87
N GLY A 340 0.59 22.35 -1.50
CA GLY A 340 0.91 23.76 -1.45
C GLY A 340 2.36 24.02 -1.76
N PHE A 341 2.74 25.30 -1.73
CA PHE A 341 4.10 25.74 -1.92
C PHE A 341 4.46 26.73 -0.82
N THR A 342 5.73 26.70 -0.36
CA THR A 342 6.29 27.75 0.47
C THR A 342 6.44 29.05 -0.31
N GLU A 343 6.82 30.14 0.37
CA GLU A 343 7.18 31.42 -0.29
C GLU A 343 8.35 31.25 -1.26
N GLU A 344 9.22 30.27 -1.03
CA GLU A 344 10.36 29.92 -1.89
C GLU A 344 9.99 28.90 -3.00
N GLU A 345 8.68 28.66 -3.22
CA GLU A 345 8.17 27.69 -4.20
C GLU A 345 8.58 26.23 -3.95
N ILE A 346 8.82 25.86 -2.70
CA ILE A 346 9.09 24.47 -2.30
C ILE A 346 7.75 23.74 -2.13
N PRO A 347 7.51 22.60 -2.83
CA PRO A 347 6.26 21.87 -2.72
C PRO A 347 6.15 21.13 -1.38
N PHE A 348 4.93 21.03 -0.88
CA PHE A 348 4.55 20.17 0.24
C PHE A 348 3.15 19.61 0.06
N GLU A 349 2.90 18.43 0.61
CA GLU A 349 1.62 17.73 0.51
C GLU A 349 0.86 17.79 1.84
N THR A 350 -0.47 17.83 1.78
CA THR A 350 -1.31 17.97 2.97
C THR A 350 -2.55 17.09 2.96
N ILE A 351 -2.92 16.58 4.12
CA ILE A 351 -4.28 16.14 4.42
C ILE A 351 -4.90 17.17 5.36
N ASN A 352 -6.01 17.78 4.96
CA ASN A 352 -6.68 18.85 5.73
C ASN A 352 -5.75 20.01 6.06
N LEU A 353 -4.92 20.43 5.12
CA LEU A 353 -3.96 21.53 5.25
C LEU A 353 -2.83 21.29 6.26
N ILE A 354 -2.67 20.08 6.74
CA ILE A 354 -1.56 19.68 7.61
C ILE A 354 -0.59 18.83 6.81
N SER A 355 0.65 19.30 6.67
CA SER A 355 1.77 18.51 6.18
C SER A 355 2.38 17.78 7.37
N TYR A 356 2.38 16.46 7.30
CA TYR A 356 2.82 15.59 8.40
C TYR A 356 4.29 15.78 8.73
N GLN A 357 4.58 15.80 10.03
CA GLN A 357 5.93 15.65 10.56
C GLN A 357 5.95 14.71 11.75
N ASP A 358 7.06 13.98 11.88
CA ASP A 358 7.29 13.07 12.99
C ASP A 358 7.31 13.80 14.34
N SER A 359 6.86 13.13 15.39
CA SER A 359 6.98 13.57 16.78
C SER A 359 8.38 13.24 17.34
N LEU A 360 8.76 13.80 18.49
CA LEU A 360 10.00 13.43 19.20
C LEU A 360 9.88 12.10 19.94
N VAL A 361 8.67 11.58 20.12
CA VAL A 361 8.35 10.27 20.70
C VAL A 361 7.53 9.49 19.70
N PRO A 362 7.85 8.22 19.40
CA PRO A 362 6.98 7.41 18.56
C PRO A 362 5.53 7.42 19.04
N SER A 363 4.58 7.66 18.14
CA SER A 363 3.19 7.91 18.50
C SER A 363 2.54 6.73 19.23
N LEU A 364 2.93 5.48 18.92
CA LEU A 364 2.52 4.29 19.68
C LEU A 364 3.01 4.35 21.14
N PHE A 365 4.22 4.87 21.37
CA PHE A 365 4.76 5.01 22.73
C PHE A 365 4.01 6.09 23.49
N SER A 366 3.67 7.22 22.82
CA SER A 366 2.80 8.23 23.41
C SER A 366 1.43 7.65 23.77
N ALA A 367 0.83 6.83 22.89
CA ALA A 367 -0.45 6.17 23.18
C ALA A 367 -0.38 5.25 24.40
N LEU A 368 0.74 4.53 24.59
CA LEU A 368 0.90 3.58 25.69
C LEU A 368 1.32 4.22 27.02
N THR A 369 1.98 5.38 27.01
CA THR A 369 2.65 5.92 28.20
C THR A 369 1.96 7.18 28.80
N THR A 370 1.02 7.79 28.09
CA THR A 370 0.38 9.04 28.54
C THR A 370 -0.94 8.83 29.31
N GLY A 371 -1.37 7.57 29.51
CA GLY A 371 -2.60 7.22 30.24
C GLY A 371 -3.84 7.83 29.59
N GLU A 372 -4.74 8.42 30.37
CA GLU A 372 -5.98 9.01 29.85
C GLU A 372 -5.76 10.16 28.83
N ARG A 373 -4.56 10.74 28.77
CA ARG A 373 -4.27 11.77 27.77
C ARG A 373 -4.18 11.21 26.34
N ALA A 374 -3.95 9.93 26.19
CA ALA A 374 -3.87 9.26 24.88
C ALA A 374 -5.17 9.36 24.07
N ILE A 375 -6.33 9.69 24.72
CA ILE A 375 -7.59 9.92 23.99
C ILE A 375 -7.68 11.31 23.35
N ASN A 376 -6.74 12.21 23.65
CA ASN A 376 -6.73 13.55 23.09
C ASN A 376 -5.70 13.66 21.96
N PRO A 377 -6.09 14.07 20.74
CA PRO A 377 -5.17 14.18 19.60
C PRO A 377 -3.96 15.07 19.87
N ILE A 378 -4.09 16.10 20.72
CA ILE A 378 -2.98 17.00 21.07
C ILE A 378 -1.77 16.28 21.68
N THR A 379 -2.00 15.12 22.28
CA THR A 379 -0.93 14.27 22.86
C THR A 379 0.09 13.87 21.80
N TYR A 380 -0.35 13.72 20.55
CA TYR A 380 0.49 13.29 19.43
C TYR A 380 1.11 14.47 18.66
N GLY A 381 0.76 15.69 19.05
CA GLY A 381 1.18 16.93 18.38
C GLY A 381 0.33 17.28 17.16
N PRO A 382 0.09 18.58 16.91
CA PRO A 382 -0.74 19.00 15.78
C PRO A 382 -0.16 18.62 14.41
N GLN A 383 1.17 18.54 14.32
CA GLN A 383 1.90 18.20 13.08
C GLN A 383 1.70 16.74 12.61
N THR A 384 1.22 15.85 13.47
CA THR A 384 0.94 14.45 13.09
C THR A 384 -0.45 14.26 12.49
N ASN A 385 -1.28 15.30 12.44
CA ASN A 385 -2.64 15.22 11.92
C ASN A 385 -3.46 14.06 12.52
N THR A 386 -3.26 13.75 13.79
CA THR A 386 -3.82 12.56 14.44
C THR A 386 -5.32 12.63 14.62
N ARG A 387 -6.01 11.53 14.29
CA ARG A 387 -7.40 11.24 14.68
C ARG A 387 -7.42 10.11 15.72
N VAL A 388 -8.13 10.34 16.82
CA VAL A 388 -8.31 9.32 17.86
C VAL A 388 -9.70 8.72 17.72
N LEU A 389 -9.75 7.41 17.52
CA LEU A 389 -10.95 6.64 17.24
C LEU A 389 -11.29 5.74 18.43
N LYS A 390 -12.59 5.58 18.71
CA LYS A 390 -13.05 4.63 19.72
C LYS A 390 -12.95 3.22 19.16
N TYR A 391 -12.66 2.29 20.03
CA TYR A 391 -12.64 0.87 19.65
C TYR A 391 -14.01 0.42 19.13
N ASN A 392 -14.01 -0.29 18.01
CA ASN A 392 -15.18 -0.83 17.31
C ASN A 392 -16.12 0.19 16.63
N GLU A 393 -15.87 1.49 16.69
CA GLU A 393 -16.68 2.42 15.92
C GLU A 393 -16.44 2.28 14.42
N VAL A 394 -17.48 2.58 13.64
CA VAL A 394 -17.41 2.62 12.18
C VAL A 394 -17.15 4.05 11.73
N VAL A 395 -16.08 4.23 10.99
CA VAL A 395 -15.64 5.53 10.49
C VAL A 395 -15.89 5.60 8.98
N GLU A 396 -16.61 6.62 8.56
CA GLU A 396 -16.71 6.99 7.16
C GLU A 396 -15.61 8.01 6.83
N MET A 397 -14.82 7.70 5.81
CA MET A 397 -13.79 8.58 5.26
C MET A 397 -14.28 9.12 3.92
N LEU A 398 -14.40 10.42 3.81
CA LEU A 398 -14.63 11.11 2.54
C LEU A 398 -13.28 11.65 2.06
N PHE A 399 -12.63 10.89 1.18
CA PHE A 399 -11.47 11.36 0.44
C PHE A 399 -11.91 12.35 -0.63
N TRP A 400 -11.31 13.51 -0.62
CA TRP A 400 -11.64 14.61 -1.50
C TRP A 400 -10.36 15.11 -2.18
N SER A 401 -10.21 14.85 -3.48
CA SER A 401 -9.07 15.32 -4.29
C SER A 401 -9.52 16.39 -5.30
N PRO A 402 -9.56 17.65 -4.90
CA PRO A 402 -9.94 18.74 -5.81
C PRO A 402 -8.82 19.13 -6.77
N THR A 403 -7.61 18.60 -6.55
CA THR A 403 -6.41 18.91 -7.33
C THR A 403 -6.31 18.07 -8.60
N GLU A 404 -5.35 18.40 -9.45
CA GLU A 404 -5.05 17.66 -10.67
C GLU A 404 -4.20 16.40 -10.44
N LEU A 405 -3.87 16.10 -9.19
CA LEU A 405 -3.07 14.93 -8.83
C LEU A 405 -3.94 13.80 -8.29
N PRO A 406 -3.68 12.56 -8.69
CA PRO A 406 -4.31 11.38 -8.11
C PRO A 406 -3.55 10.92 -6.87
N HIS A 407 -4.22 10.13 -6.03
CA HIS A 407 -3.63 9.66 -4.78
C HIS A 407 -4.06 8.22 -4.49
N PRO A 408 -3.15 7.22 -4.50
CA PRO A 408 -3.39 5.91 -3.89
C PRO A 408 -3.30 6.03 -2.37
N MET A 409 -4.46 6.11 -1.69
CA MET A 409 -4.56 6.28 -0.24
C MET A 409 -4.59 4.93 0.45
N HIS A 410 -3.60 4.68 1.30
CA HIS A 410 -3.43 3.43 2.05
C HIS A 410 -3.64 3.62 3.55
N LEU A 411 -4.40 2.70 4.16
CA LEU A 411 -4.61 2.63 5.60
C LEU A 411 -3.97 1.36 6.17
N HIS A 412 -3.01 1.52 7.05
CA HIS A 412 -2.37 0.41 7.75
C HIS A 412 -3.34 -0.34 8.68
N GLY A 413 -3.12 -1.64 8.83
CA GLY A 413 -3.79 -2.47 9.82
C GLY A 413 -5.29 -2.69 9.62
N HIS A 414 -5.88 -2.20 8.55
CA HIS A 414 -7.31 -2.27 8.25
C HIS A 414 -7.57 -2.42 6.76
N VAL A 415 -8.78 -2.92 6.45
CA VAL A 415 -9.40 -2.76 5.13
C VAL A 415 -10.65 -1.91 5.27
N PHE A 416 -11.06 -1.24 4.22
CA PHE A 416 -12.26 -0.40 4.18
C PHE A 416 -13.15 -0.75 2.99
N GLN A 417 -14.45 -0.67 3.20
CA GLN A 417 -15.46 -0.83 2.15
C GLN A 417 -15.48 0.42 1.27
N ILE A 418 -15.48 0.24 -0.05
CA ILE A 418 -15.67 1.34 -1.02
C ILE A 418 -17.17 1.50 -1.24
N ILE A 419 -17.72 2.65 -0.86
CA ILE A 419 -19.16 2.91 -0.82
C ILE A 419 -19.65 3.74 -2.00
N GLU A 420 -18.90 4.79 -2.36
CA GLU A 420 -19.34 5.76 -3.37
C GLU A 420 -18.13 6.45 -4.01
N ARG A 421 -18.28 6.86 -5.26
CA ARG A 421 -17.33 7.69 -6.01
C ARG A 421 -18.06 8.71 -6.85
N GLY A 422 -17.42 9.83 -7.16
CA GLY A 422 -17.92 10.85 -8.05
C GLY A 422 -16.92 11.97 -8.30
N LEU A 423 -17.21 12.84 -9.26
CA LEU A 423 -16.39 14.01 -9.52
C LEU A 423 -16.74 15.15 -8.57
N VAL A 424 -15.72 15.79 -8.02
CA VAL A 424 -15.83 16.90 -7.06
C VAL A 424 -16.63 18.08 -7.61
N ASN A 425 -16.45 18.39 -8.90
CA ASN A 425 -17.07 19.53 -9.56
C ASN A 425 -18.38 19.18 -10.29
N ASP A 426 -18.89 17.96 -10.14
CA ASP A 426 -20.16 17.55 -10.78
C ASP A 426 -21.37 18.00 -9.97
N THR A 427 -21.88 19.18 -10.29
CA THR A 427 -23.09 19.72 -9.66
C THR A 427 -24.38 19.01 -10.07
N THR A 428 -24.33 18.15 -11.11
CA THR A 428 -25.51 17.40 -11.61
C THR A 428 -25.66 16.06 -10.91
N GLY A 429 -24.59 15.52 -10.31
CA GLY A 429 -24.54 14.17 -9.74
C GLY A 429 -24.46 13.06 -10.77
N ALA A 430 -24.27 13.37 -12.07
CA ALA A 430 -24.24 12.38 -13.14
C ALA A 430 -23.03 11.42 -13.03
N SER A 431 -21.92 11.87 -12.45
CA SER A 431 -20.73 11.05 -12.19
C SER A 431 -20.84 10.19 -10.93
N ARG A 432 -21.83 10.48 -10.08
CA ARG A 432 -22.02 9.81 -8.80
C ARG A 432 -22.37 8.36 -8.99
N ARG A 433 -21.59 7.46 -8.40
CA ARG A 433 -21.81 6.02 -8.40
C ARG A 433 -21.71 5.52 -6.98
N ARG A 434 -22.70 4.74 -6.54
CA ARG A 434 -22.81 4.21 -5.18
C ARG A 434 -23.22 2.74 -5.20
N VAL A 435 -22.66 1.96 -4.29
CA VAL A 435 -23.09 0.59 -4.08
C VAL A 435 -24.54 0.51 -3.59
N PRO A 436 -25.28 -0.57 -3.88
CA PRO A 436 -26.61 -0.81 -3.32
C PRO A 436 -26.60 -0.79 -1.79
N ALA A 437 -27.62 -0.19 -1.19
CA ALA A 437 -27.70 -0.07 0.27
C ALA A 437 -27.94 -1.41 0.98
N THR A 438 -28.55 -2.39 0.30
CA THR A 438 -28.89 -3.69 0.86
C THR A 438 -28.66 -4.80 -0.18
N GLY A 439 -28.36 -6.00 0.32
CA GLY A 439 -28.19 -7.19 -0.54
C GLY A 439 -26.91 -7.20 -1.37
N PHE A 440 -25.99 -6.29 -1.10
CA PHE A 440 -24.67 -6.16 -1.74
C PHE A 440 -23.59 -6.17 -0.67
N SER A 441 -22.46 -6.80 -0.96
CA SER A 441 -21.29 -6.85 -0.09
C SER A 441 -20.18 -5.99 -0.70
N PRO A 442 -19.99 -4.72 -0.24
CA PRO A 442 -19.07 -3.81 -0.87
C PRO A 442 -17.64 -4.35 -0.89
N LEU A 443 -16.93 -4.10 -1.99
CA LEU A 443 -15.51 -4.39 -2.07
C LEU A 443 -14.77 -3.82 -0.87
N GLN A 444 -13.91 -4.62 -0.27
CA GLN A 444 -12.96 -4.20 0.76
C GLN A 444 -11.54 -4.20 0.20
N ARG A 445 -10.79 -3.18 0.57
CA ARG A 445 -9.38 -3.05 0.19
C ARG A 445 -8.63 -2.16 1.19
N ASP A 446 -7.32 -2.21 1.19
CA ASP A 446 -6.48 -1.37 2.06
C ASP A 446 -5.92 -0.12 1.34
N THR A 447 -5.96 -0.10 0.00
CA THR A 447 -5.42 1.00 -0.80
C THR A 447 -6.43 1.42 -1.87
N VAL A 448 -7.01 2.62 -1.73
CA VAL A 448 -7.95 3.18 -2.69
C VAL A 448 -7.29 4.25 -3.56
N HIS A 449 -7.47 4.13 -4.86
CA HIS A 449 -7.01 5.14 -5.80
C HIS A 449 -8.08 6.22 -5.97
N VAL A 450 -7.78 7.43 -5.53
CA VAL A 450 -8.60 8.64 -5.74
C VAL A 450 -8.05 9.37 -6.95
N THR A 451 -8.80 9.43 -8.05
CA THR A 451 -8.33 10.07 -9.28
C THR A 451 -8.41 11.59 -9.18
N GLN A 452 -7.79 12.24 -10.14
CA GLN A 452 -7.86 13.68 -10.33
C GLN A 452 -9.31 14.20 -10.30
N GLY A 453 -9.59 15.18 -9.44
CA GLY A 453 -10.90 15.80 -9.32
C GLY A 453 -12.03 14.90 -8.80
N GLU A 454 -11.68 13.77 -8.18
CA GLU A 454 -12.64 12.78 -7.66
C GLU A 454 -12.81 12.90 -6.15
N TYR A 455 -13.95 12.43 -5.64
CA TYR A 455 -14.12 12.06 -4.26
C TYR A 455 -14.42 10.56 -4.14
N VAL A 456 -14.03 9.97 -3.02
CA VAL A 456 -14.34 8.57 -2.66
C VAL A 456 -14.85 8.53 -1.23
N ILE A 457 -15.96 7.81 -0.99
CA ILE A 457 -16.44 7.48 0.34
C ILE A 457 -16.06 6.04 0.64
N ALA A 458 -15.31 5.86 1.71
CA ALA A 458 -14.93 4.56 2.24
C ALA A 458 -15.33 4.42 3.71
N ARG A 459 -15.62 3.19 4.16
CA ARG A 459 -15.97 2.91 5.56
C ARG A 459 -15.17 1.77 6.12
N PHE A 460 -14.66 1.92 7.33
CA PHE A 460 -13.98 0.85 8.04
C PHE A 460 -14.42 0.77 9.51
N ARG A 461 -14.26 -0.40 10.10
CA ARG A 461 -14.45 -0.59 11.53
C ARG A 461 -13.13 -0.46 12.26
N ALA A 462 -13.04 0.45 13.22
CA ALA A 462 -11.86 0.68 14.05
C ALA A 462 -11.71 -0.40 15.13
N ASN A 463 -11.52 -1.66 14.70
CA ASN A 463 -11.50 -2.85 15.56
C ASN A 463 -10.10 -3.41 15.84
N ASN A 464 -9.06 -2.73 15.40
CA ASN A 464 -7.67 -3.11 15.59
C ASN A 464 -6.94 -2.06 16.42
N PRO A 465 -6.86 -2.19 17.77
CA PRO A 465 -6.21 -1.21 18.62
C PRO A 465 -4.73 -1.01 18.25
N GLY A 466 -4.36 0.21 17.94
CA GLY A 466 -3.01 0.55 17.47
C GLY A 466 -2.89 2.01 17.06
N VAL A 467 -1.71 2.36 16.57
CA VAL A 467 -1.43 3.63 15.88
C VAL A 467 -1.09 3.30 14.43
N TRP A 468 -1.92 3.76 13.51
CA TRP A 468 -1.90 3.35 12.11
C TRP A 468 -1.70 4.55 11.19
N ASN A 469 -0.86 4.38 10.18
CA ASN A 469 -0.70 5.37 9.13
C ASN A 469 -1.90 5.34 8.17
N LEU A 470 -2.36 6.52 7.77
CA LEU A 470 -3.12 6.75 6.55
C LEU A 470 -2.33 7.70 5.68
N HIS A 471 -1.88 7.26 4.51
CA HIS A 471 -1.00 8.07 3.67
C HIS A 471 -1.21 7.81 2.18
N CYS A 472 -0.77 8.72 1.35
CA CYS A 472 -0.62 8.50 -0.09
C CYS A 472 0.55 7.54 -0.33
N HIS A 473 0.40 6.59 -1.25
CA HIS A 473 1.45 5.61 -1.54
C HIS A 473 2.36 6.00 -2.71
N PHE A 474 2.30 7.24 -3.16
CA PHE A 474 3.34 7.81 -4.01
C PHE A 474 4.55 8.19 -3.15
N SER A 475 5.74 7.66 -3.48
CA SER A 475 6.94 7.84 -2.64
C SER A 475 7.32 9.30 -2.43
N TRP A 476 7.14 10.17 -3.41
CA TRP A 476 7.38 11.61 -3.23
C TRP A 476 6.37 12.27 -2.31
N HIS A 477 5.08 11.91 -2.43
CA HIS A 477 4.02 12.53 -1.64
C HIS A 477 4.19 12.24 -0.14
N ILE A 478 4.54 11.01 0.22
CA ILE A 478 4.81 10.67 1.63
C ILE A 478 6.03 11.43 2.14
N GLY A 479 7.09 11.54 1.32
CA GLY A 479 8.30 12.33 1.65
C GLY A 479 8.05 13.84 1.77
N LEU A 480 6.94 14.33 1.20
CA LEU A 480 6.49 15.73 1.27
C LEU A 480 5.39 15.96 2.32
N GLY A 481 5.07 14.96 3.17
CA GLY A 481 4.18 15.09 4.30
C GLY A 481 2.74 14.65 4.09
N PHE A 482 2.44 13.88 3.04
CA PHE A 482 1.08 13.40 2.74
C PHE A 482 0.67 12.20 3.58
N ASN A 483 0.54 12.44 4.88
CA ASN A 483 0.36 11.40 5.89
C ASN A 483 -0.49 11.93 7.06
N MET A 484 -1.17 11.03 7.78
CA MET A 484 -1.84 11.28 9.05
C MET A 484 -1.92 10.02 9.90
N LEU A 485 -2.22 10.15 11.17
CA LEU A 485 -2.31 9.02 12.09
C LEU A 485 -3.74 8.73 12.54
N MET A 486 -4.08 7.44 12.57
CA MET A 486 -5.30 6.90 13.17
C MET A 486 -4.92 6.17 14.47
N VAL A 487 -5.27 6.74 15.61
CA VAL A 487 -5.07 6.10 16.93
C VAL A 487 -6.35 5.39 17.32
N VAL A 488 -6.37 4.07 17.13
CA VAL A 488 -7.55 3.23 17.35
C VAL A 488 -7.56 2.68 18.77
N GLY A 489 -8.62 2.94 19.53
CA GLY A 489 -8.86 2.34 20.84
C GLY A 489 -7.70 2.51 21.84
N PRO A 490 -7.21 3.73 22.15
CA PRO A 490 -6.01 3.88 22.98
C PRO A 490 -6.14 3.28 24.38
N ARG A 491 -7.35 3.18 24.94
CA ARG A 491 -7.57 2.51 26.24
C ARG A 491 -7.43 0.99 26.13
N GLU A 492 -7.98 0.39 25.09
CA GLU A 492 -7.84 -1.03 24.75
C GLU A 492 -6.37 -1.36 24.48
N LEU A 493 -5.69 -0.49 23.72
CA LEU A 493 -4.27 -0.59 23.42
C LEU A 493 -3.44 -0.64 24.70
N GLN A 494 -3.63 0.29 25.64
CA GLN A 494 -2.93 0.33 26.94
C GLN A 494 -3.22 -0.91 27.79
N ARG A 495 -4.41 -1.48 27.69
CA ARG A 495 -4.79 -2.67 28.44
C ARG A 495 -4.16 -3.94 27.89
N THR A 496 -4.06 -4.09 26.58
CA THR A 496 -3.70 -5.35 25.90
C THR A 496 -2.28 -5.41 25.39
N MET A 497 -1.68 -4.27 25.02
CA MET A 497 -0.35 -4.24 24.39
C MET A 497 0.77 -3.97 25.39
N ARG A 498 1.89 -4.64 25.19
CA ARG A 498 3.16 -4.37 25.88
C ARG A 498 4.26 -4.38 24.84
N LEU A 499 5.09 -3.35 24.85
CA LEU A 499 6.21 -3.27 23.92
C LEU A 499 7.29 -4.30 24.27
N PRO A 500 7.74 -5.10 23.31
CA PRO A 500 8.94 -5.93 23.48
C PRO A 500 10.16 -5.06 23.81
N PRO A 501 11.06 -5.51 24.70
CA PRO A 501 12.27 -4.75 25.03
C PRO A 501 13.11 -4.37 23.82
N ALA A 502 13.16 -5.24 22.81
CA ALA A 502 13.90 -4.99 21.56
C ALA A 502 13.38 -3.77 20.77
N VAL A 503 12.06 -3.52 20.79
CA VAL A 503 11.46 -2.34 20.13
C VAL A 503 11.89 -1.05 20.83
N VAL A 504 11.87 -1.04 22.18
CA VAL A 504 12.30 0.11 23.00
C VAL A 504 13.80 0.35 22.87
N GLU A 505 14.58 -0.73 22.77
CA GLU A 505 16.04 -0.66 22.66
C GLU A 505 16.49 0.05 21.38
N GLN A 506 15.78 -0.13 20.25
CA GLN A 506 16.09 0.60 19.01
C GLN A 506 15.99 2.13 19.18
N CYS A 507 15.00 2.59 19.95
CA CYS A 507 14.87 4.01 20.27
C CYS A 507 16.02 4.48 21.19
N ARG A 508 16.34 3.68 22.24
CA ARG A 508 17.40 3.99 23.18
C ARG A 508 18.77 4.15 22.50
N ILE A 509 19.10 3.27 21.57
CA ILE A 509 20.36 3.32 20.79
C ILE A 509 20.44 4.63 20.00
N GLN A 510 19.32 5.11 19.47
CA GLN A 510 19.23 6.32 18.67
C GLN A 510 19.02 7.60 19.51
N GLY A 511 18.95 7.49 20.84
CA GLY A 511 18.74 8.63 21.73
C GLY A 511 17.35 9.24 21.65
N ILE A 512 16.35 8.49 21.09
CA ILE A 512 14.98 8.93 20.91
C ILE A 512 14.18 8.66 22.19
N ALA A 513 13.35 9.61 22.60
CA ALA A 513 12.51 9.49 23.78
C ALA A 513 11.45 8.37 23.63
N THR A 514 11.20 7.61 24.71
CA THR A 514 10.34 6.42 24.69
C THR A 514 9.05 6.59 25.50
N HIS A 515 8.75 7.78 25.99
CA HIS A 515 7.56 8.06 26.78
C HIS A 515 7.18 9.54 26.72
N GLY A 516 5.94 9.83 27.07
CA GLY A 516 5.40 11.18 27.06
C GLY A 516 4.61 11.49 25.79
N ASN A 517 4.22 12.74 25.64
CA ASN A 517 3.52 13.26 24.46
C ASN A 517 4.50 13.50 23.29
N ALA A 518 4.04 14.11 22.22
CA ALA A 518 4.85 14.41 21.02
C ALA A 518 6.17 15.15 21.31
N ALA A 519 6.25 15.90 22.41
CA ALA A 519 7.45 16.62 22.87
C ALA A 519 8.21 15.88 23.99
N GLY A 520 7.81 14.67 24.36
CA GLY A 520 8.40 13.91 25.48
C GLY A 520 7.90 14.33 26.87
N HIS A 521 6.88 15.17 26.98
CA HIS A 521 6.37 15.65 28.25
C HIS A 521 5.24 14.77 28.80
N ASN A 522 5.20 14.63 30.13
CA ASN A 522 4.11 13.93 30.80
C ASN A 522 2.94 14.87 31.15
N SER A 523 2.49 15.66 30.18
CA SER A 523 1.43 16.67 30.28
C SER A 523 0.76 16.89 28.93
N PHE A 524 -0.19 17.84 28.83
CA PHE A 524 -0.72 18.32 27.55
C PHE A 524 0.17 19.41 26.90
N ASN A 525 1.23 19.84 27.57
CA ASN A 525 2.17 20.77 26.96
C ASN A 525 3.01 20.07 25.91
N TYR A 526 2.78 20.38 24.65
CA TYR A 526 3.51 19.86 23.49
C TYR A 526 4.59 20.84 22.96
N MET A 527 4.86 21.93 23.70
CA MET A 527 5.92 22.88 23.34
C MET A 527 7.26 22.14 23.21
N GLY A 528 7.94 22.38 22.10
CA GLY A 528 9.15 21.66 21.72
C GLY A 528 8.92 20.42 20.81
N ALA A 529 7.65 20.03 20.57
CA ALA A 529 7.36 19.19 19.41
C ALA A 529 7.71 19.94 18.12
N PRO A 530 7.98 19.23 17.02
CA PRO A 530 8.18 19.89 15.72
C PRO A 530 7.00 20.79 15.36
N ASP A 531 7.29 21.95 14.82
CA ASP A 531 6.28 22.92 14.39
C ASP A 531 5.53 22.38 13.17
N LEU A 532 4.31 22.91 12.95
CA LEU A 532 3.60 22.69 11.68
C LEU A 532 4.35 23.42 10.57
N PRO A 533 4.97 22.72 9.62
CA PRO A 533 5.55 23.42 8.50
C PRO A 533 4.44 24.04 7.64
N PHE A 534 4.63 25.28 7.20
CA PHE A 534 3.90 25.90 6.09
C PHE A 534 2.43 26.29 6.31
N LEU A 535 1.89 26.24 7.54
CA LEU A 535 0.48 26.59 7.79
C LEU A 535 0.14 28.05 7.44
N GLU A 536 1.09 28.96 7.62
CA GLU A 536 0.85 30.41 7.43
C GLU A 536 0.66 30.82 5.97
N ALA A 537 1.34 30.17 5.03
CA ALA A 537 1.24 30.50 3.60
C ALA A 537 0.00 29.93 2.91
N ALA A 538 -0.51 28.78 3.37
CA ALA A 538 -1.63 28.07 2.73
C ALA A 538 -3.02 28.48 3.25
N LEU A 539 -3.11 29.03 4.46
CA LEU A 539 -4.38 29.28 5.16
C LEU A 539 -5.35 30.26 4.48
N PRO A 540 -4.95 31.42 3.92
CA PRO A 540 -5.91 32.39 3.42
C PRO A 540 -6.66 31.91 2.17
N GLU A 541 -6.00 31.24 1.26
CA GLU A 541 -6.58 30.81 -0.01
C GLU A 541 -7.37 29.49 0.12
N ALA A 542 -6.84 28.55 0.91
CA ALA A 542 -7.49 27.28 1.19
C ALA A 542 -8.71 27.44 2.12
N ALA A 543 -8.64 28.31 3.13
CA ALA A 543 -9.79 28.64 3.98
C ALA A 543 -10.90 29.32 3.18
N ALA A 544 -10.58 30.21 2.24
CA ALA A 544 -11.54 30.82 1.34
C ALA A 544 -12.20 29.79 0.40
N LYS A 545 -11.46 28.83 -0.10
CA LYS A 545 -11.98 27.72 -0.94
C LYS A 545 -12.85 26.74 -0.12
N LEU A 546 -12.47 26.41 1.12
CA LEU A 546 -13.26 25.57 2.02
C LEU A 546 -14.58 26.26 2.42
N ALA A 547 -14.53 27.53 2.79
CA ALA A 547 -15.72 28.31 3.12
C ALA A 547 -16.66 28.45 1.92
N ALA A 548 -16.14 28.59 0.71
CA ALA A 548 -16.91 28.63 -0.52
C ALA A 548 -17.55 27.29 -0.89
N ALA A 549 -16.95 26.16 -0.43
CA ALA A 549 -17.47 24.80 -0.64
C ALA A 549 -18.44 24.33 0.47
N GLY A 550 -18.76 25.18 1.46
CA GLY A 550 -19.71 24.84 2.53
C GLY A 550 -19.13 23.96 3.65
N GLY A 551 -17.80 23.83 3.72
CA GLY A 551 -17.11 23.13 4.80
C GLY A 551 -16.87 24.06 6.01
N SER A 552 -17.21 23.61 7.21
CA SER A 552 -16.78 24.25 8.46
C SER A 552 -15.44 23.69 8.90
N ILE A 553 -14.51 24.56 9.27
CA ILE A 553 -13.20 24.21 9.85
C ILE A 553 -13.39 23.52 11.21
#